data_6d38957d695585c29c8bb7d060605286
#
_entry.id   6d38957d695585c29c8bb7d060605286
#
_cell.length_a   1.000
_cell.length_b   1.000
_cell.length_c   1.000
_cell.angle_alpha   90.00
_cell.angle_beta   90.00
_cell.angle_gamma   90.00
#
_symmetry.space_group_name_H-M   'P 1'
#
loop_
_entity.id
_entity.type
_entity.pdbx_description
1 polymer ?
#
loop_
_entity_poly.entity_id
_entity_poly.type
_entity_poly.pdbx_seq_one_letter_code
_entity_poly.pdbx_strand_id
1 'polypeptide(L)'
;KYGCMTIVENVLDNVPAHTQCAFILPDKKLEKASKAQIKRILKNHRLRKVIKLPEDLFFGIGITTSIFVFEAGVGQDGKEFFACYMESDGLATVKNKGRHDIYGKWAAIEAHWVEVMEKQSGDNTCQWIDPTEHLSYQMPQKPFEIFEEDFRKTAIDYLMFQKGIDAKLFGEKLMTTAMYSSRVGVQNDTVTVVMQKGGDSDDED
;
A
#
# COMPACT_ATOMS: atom_id res chain seq x y z
N LYS A 1 -4.43 29.90 -6.64
CA LYS A 1 -4.64 28.58 -6.00
C LYS A 1 -3.31 28.20 -5.34
N TYR A 2 -3.22 28.26 -4.02
CA TYR A 2 -1.98 27.91 -3.31
C TYR A 2 -1.78 26.40 -3.33
N GLY A 3 -0.55 25.95 -3.63
CA GLY A 3 -0.19 24.53 -3.48
C GLY A 3 -0.15 24.14 -1.99
N CYS A 4 -0.46 22.87 -1.67
CA CYS A 4 -0.48 22.42 -0.27
C CYS A 4 0.86 22.65 0.46
N MET A 5 2.00 22.55 -0.23
CA MET A 5 3.31 22.82 0.38
C MET A 5 3.52 24.31 0.71
N THR A 6 2.91 25.21 -0.05
CA THR A 6 2.91 26.65 0.28
C THR A 6 2.11 26.92 1.56
N ILE A 7 1.01 26.17 1.76
CA ILE A 7 0.22 26.28 3.01
C ILE A 7 1.04 25.76 4.18
N VAL A 8 1.72 24.61 4.03
CA VAL A 8 2.61 24.06 5.08
C VAL A 8 3.70 25.07 5.46
N GLU A 9 4.43 25.61 4.47
CA GLU A 9 5.48 26.61 4.67
C GLU A 9 4.94 27.86 5.38
N ASN A 10 3.81 28.40 4.91
CA ASN A 10 3.19 29.57 5.55
C ASN A 10 2.76 29.31 6.99
N VAL A 11 2.21 28.14 7.30
CA VAL A 11 1.84 27.82 8.69
C VAL A 11 3.08 27.76 9.57
N LEU A 12 4.12 27.05 9.12
CA LEU A 12 5.36 26.89 9.88
C LEU A 12 6.08 28.22 10.12
N ASP A 13 6.07 29.13 9.12
CA ASP A 13 6.73 30.44 9.22
C ASP A 13 5.96 31.43 10.15
N ASN A 14 4.67 31.18 10.39
CA ASN A 14 3.81 32.10 11.15
C ASN A 14 3.43 31.61 12.56
N VAL A 15 3.92 30.47 13.00
CA VAL A 15 3.74 30.00 14.38
C VAL A 15 5.00 30.25 15.21
N PRO A 16 4.89 30.34 16.55
CA PRO A 16 6.06 30.49 17.42
C PRO A 16 7.07 29.36 17.24
N ALA A 17 8.34 29.66 17.43
CA ALA A 17 9.39 28.64 17.44
C ALA A 17 9.07 27.54 18.47
N HIS A 18 9.49 26.31 18.16
CA HIS A 18 9.21 25.09 18.92
C HIS A 18 7.75 24.62 18.92
N THR A 19 6.87 25.29 18.17
CA THR A 19 5.50 24.79 17.98
C THR A 19 5.54 23.51 17.15
N GLN A 20 4.84 22.47 17.63
CA GLN A 20 4.63 21.25 16.85
C GLN A 20 3.42 21.42 15.94
N CYS A 21 3.64 21.20 14.65
CA CYS A 21 2.60 21.30 13.61
C CYS A 21 2.46 19.94 12.91
N ALA A 22 1.26 19.41 12.85
CA ALA A 22 0.95 18.15 12.17
C ALA A 22 0.12 18.41 10.92
N PHE A 23 0.51 17.81 9.80
CA PHE A 23 -0.17 17.93 8.51
C PHE A 23 -0.49 16.55 7.96
N ILE A 24 -1.72 16.34 7.53
CA ILE A 24 -2.10 15.15 6.76
C ILE A 24 -1.91 15.47 5.29
N LEU A 25 -1.00 14.77 4.63
CA LEU A 25 -0.64 14.97 3.23
C LEU A 25 -0.53 13.62 2.51
N PRO A 26 -0.60 13.58 1.17
CA PRO A 26 -0.25 12.38 0.41
C PRO A 26 1.16 11.89 0.77
N ASP A 27 1.37 10.58 0.90
CA ASP A 27 2.58 9.95 1.43
C ASP A 27 3.90 10.54 0.90
N LYS A 28 4.01 10.68 -0.41
CA LYS A 28 5.24 11.18 -1.04
C LYS A 28 5.19 12.68 -1.37
N LYS A 29 4.37 13.45 -0.63
CA LYS A 29 4.17 14.86 -0.98
C LYS A 29 5.42 15.71 -0.84
N LEU A 30 6.21 15.48 0.20
CA LEU A 30 7.46 16.20 0.42
C LEU A 30 8.50 15.85 -0.65
N GLU A 31 8.62 14.57 -1.01
CA GLU A 31 9.57 14.10 -2.04
C GLU A 31 9.24 14.65 -3.44
N LYS A 32 7.93 14.84 -3.73
CA LYS A 32 7.43 15.38 -5.00
C LYS A 32 7.40 16.91 -5.04
N ALA A 33 7.70 17.59 -3.96
CA ALA A 33 7.74 19.04 -3.91
C ALA A 33 9.01 19.59 -4.56
N SER A 34 9.03 20.90 -4.82
CA SER A 34 10.23 21.57 -5.31
C SER A 34 11.40 21.42 -4.34
N LYS A 35 12.53 20.95 -4.82
CA LYS A 35 13.76 20.79 -4.00
C LYS A 35 14.15 22.09 -3.29
N ALA A 36 13.97 23.24 -3.96
CA ALA A 36 14.25 24.54 -3.36
C ALA A 36 13.29 24.85 -2.19
N GLN A 37 12.01 24.54 -2.32
CA GLN A 37 11.02 24.72 -1.26
C GLN A 37 11.31 23.80 -0.07
N ILE A 38 11.56 22.53 -0.30
CA ILE A 38 11.91 21.58 0.75
C ILE A 38 13.19 22.02 1.48
N LYS A 39 14.21 22.46 0.74
CA LYS A 39 15.45 22.96 1.35
C LYS A 39 15.19 24.16 2.26
N ARG A 40 14.30 25.10 1.88
CA ARG A 40 13.94 26.24 2.74
C ARG A 40 13.19 25.76 3.99
N ILE A 41 12.18 24.88 3.82
CA ILE A 41 11.41 24.35 4.93
C ILE A 41 12.34 23.65 5.93
N LEU A 42 13.20 22.72 5.49
CA LEU A 42 14.09 21.98 6.38
C LEU A 42 15.24 22.83 6.96
N LYS A 43 15.60 23.94 6.32
CA LYS A 43 16.56 24.89 6.90
C LYS A 43 15.98 25.59 8.14
N ASN A 44 14.69 25.90 8.12
CA ASN A 44 14.04 26.72 9.13
C ASN A 44 13.17 25.91 10.11
N HIS A 45 12.72 24.72 9.70
CA HIS A 45 11.80 23.87 10.46
C HIS A 45 12.26 22.42 10.41
N ARG A 46 12.05 21.68 11.49
CA ARG A 46 12.49 20.30 11.62
C ARG A 46 11.34 19.32 11.39
N LEU A 47 11.49 18.42 10.43
CA LEU A 47 10.64 17.24 10.32
C LEU A 47 11.00 16.28 11.46
N ARG A 48 10.03 16.02 12.35
CA ARG A 48 10.22 15.18 13.55
C ARG A 48 9.72 13.76 13.34
N LYS A 49 8.53 13.63 12.73
CA LYS A 49 7.87 12.34 12.58
C LYS A 49 7.12 12.26 11.26
N VAL A 50 7.08 11.08 10.68
CA VAL A 50 6.21 10.73 9.55
C VAL A 50 5.47 9.44 9.88
N ILE A 51 4.16 9.52 10.00
CA ILE A 51 3.30 8.38 10.30
C ILE A 51 2.50 8.05 9.05
N LYS A 52 2.84 6.96 8.36
CA LYS A 52 2.03 6.45 7.27
C LYS A 52 0.72 5.92 7.83
N LEU A 53 -0.39 6.35 7.25
CA LEU A 53 -1.74 5.96 7.67
C LEU A 53 -2.23 4.73 6.89
N PRO A 54 -3.27 4.03 7.38
CA PRO A 54 -3.89 2.92 6.68
C PRO A 54 -4.29 3.28 5.25
N GLU A 55 -4.09 2.37 4.31
CA GLU A 55 -4.34 2.63 2.87
C GLU A 55 -5.84 2.81 2.57
N ASP A 56 -6.71 2.25 3.38
CA ASP A 56 -8.17 2.33 3.25
C ASP A 56 -8.82 3.47 4.05
N LEU A 57 -8.01 4.32 4.71
CA LEU A 57 -8.50 5.39 5.57
C LEU A 57 -9.45 6.36 4.84
N PHE A 58 -9.12 6.72 3.62
CA PHE A 58 -9.92 7.56 2.74
C PHE A 58 -10.57 6.72 1.64
N PHE A 59 -11.54 5.91 2.02
CA PHE A 59 -12.25 5.01 1.12
C PHE A 59 -12.78 5.73 -0.14
N GLY A 60 -12.54 5.12 -1.30
CA GLY A 60 -13.03 5.61 -2.60
C GLY A 60 -12.19 6.71 -3.26
N ILE A 61 -11.17 7.26 -2.58
CA ILE A 61 -10.30 8.30 -3.17
C ILE A 61 -9.00 7.70 -3.74
N GLY A 62 -8.57 6.52 -3.26
CA GLY A 62 -7.37 5.84 -3.73
C GLY A 62 -6.06 6.60 -3.45
N ILE A 63 -6.07 7.49 -2.45
CA ILE A 63 -4.89 8.27 -2.06
C ILE A 63 -4.40 7.75 -0.71
N THR A 64 -3.17 7.29 -0.67
CA THR A 64 -2.46 6.99 0.57
C THR A 64 -1.92 8.28 1.20
N THR A 65 -2.01 8.39 2.51
CA THR A 65 -1.66 9.60 3.24
C THR A 65 -0.76 9.30 4.43
N SER A 66 0.00 10.31 4.84
CA SER A 66 0.80 10.29 6.05
C SER A 66 0.59 11.56 6.87
N ILE A 67 0.79 11.46 8.18
CA ILE A 67 0.90 12.60 9.08
C ILE A 67 2.37 13.01 9.11
N PHE A 68 2.64 14.26 8.76
CA PHE A 68 3.95 14.87 8.85
C PHE A 68 3.96 15.83 10.04
N VAL A 69 4.82 15.56 11.03
CA VAL A 69 4.95 16.37 12.24
C VAL A 69 6.23 17.20 12.15
N PHE A 70 6.09 18.49 12.16
CA PHE A 70 7.19 19.46 12.15
C PHE A 70 7.30 20.18 13.48
N GLU A 71 8.51 20.59 13.81
CA GLU A 71 8.83 21.56 14.83
C GLU A 71 9.23 22.87 14.13
N ALA A 72 8.44 23.92 14.35
CA ALA A 72 8.66 25.22 13.70
C ALA A 72 9.86 25.97 14.32
N GLY A 73 10.56 26.75 13.50
CA GLY A 73 11.65 27.61 13.95
C GLY A 73 12.93 26.87 14.40
N VAL A 74 13.06 25.58 14.07
CA VAL A 74 14.24 24.75 14.37
C VAL A 74 14.70 24.06 13.11
N GLY A 75 15.93 24.25 12.66
CA GLY A 75 16.45 23.59 11.46
C GLY A 75 16.61 22.09 11.61
N GLN A 76 16.60 21.39 10.49
CA GLN A 76 16.80 19.92 10.44
C GLN A 76 18.22 19.53 10.86
N ASP A 77 19.22 20.28 10.42
CA ASP A 77 20.65 20.17 10.81
C ASP A 77 21.20 18.73 10.73
N GLY A 78 20.81 18.01 9.67
CA GLY A 78 21.24 16.61 9.44
C GLY A 78 20.67 15.59 10.43
N LYS A 79 19.68 15.96 11.24
CA LYS A 79 19.05 15.03 12.19
C LYS A 79 18.02 14.16 11.46
N GLU A 80 18.06 12.88 11.74
CA GLU A 80 17.04 11.94 11.29
C GLU A 80 15.66 12.27 11.87
N PHE A 81 14.62 11.78 11.19
CA PHE A 81 13.26 11.80 11.70
C PHE A 81 12.73 10.39 11.92
N PHE A 82 11.85 10.26 12.87
CA PHE A 82 11.17 9.01 13.16
C PHE A 82 10.05 8.75 12.16
N ALA A 83 9.95 7.53 11.63
CA ALA A 83 8.85 7.13 10.76
C ALA A 83 8.28 5.76 11.18
N CYS A 84 6.96 5.59 10.97
CA CYS A 84 6.29 4.32 11.23
C CYS A 84 5.06 4.18 10.32
N TYR A 85 4.52 2.97 10.26
CA TYR A 85 3.33 2.66 9.47
C TYR A 85 2.22 2.10 10.35
N MET A 86 1.14 2.84 10.46
CA MET A 86 -0.11 2.38 11.05
C MET A 86 -0.89 1.58 9.99
N GLU A 87 -0.72 0.26 9.97
CA GLU A 87 -1.37 -0.61 8.98
C GLU A 87 -2.88 -0.61 9.11
N SER A 88 -3.40 -0.50 10.33
CA SER A 88 -4.84 -0.50 10.62
C SER A 88 -5.14 0.40 11.81
N ASP A 89 -6.26 1.11 11.73
CA ASP A 89 -6.84 1.85 12.86
C ASP A 89 -7.87 1.02 13.64
N GLY A 90 -8.11 -0.24 13.23
CA GLY A 90 -9.09 -1.12 13.86
C GLY A 90 -10.55 -0.82 13.53
N LEU A 91 -10.80 0.23 12.77
CA LEU A 91 -12.15 0.62 12.36
C LEU A 91 -12.59 -0.10 11.08
N ALA A 92 -13.86 -0.38 10.95
CA ALA A 92 -14.44 -0.91 9.72
C ALA A 92 -15.38 0.11 9.06
N THR A 93 -15.38 0.12 7.73
CA THR A 93 -16.31 0.98 6.97
C THR A 93 -17.70 0.36 6.96
N VAL A 94 -18.67 1.08 7.51
CA VAL A 94 -20.09 0.68 7.55
C VAL A 94 -20.86 1.51 6.54
N LYS A 95 -21.66 0.84 5.70
CA LYS A 95 -22.46 1.52 4.66
C LYS A 95 -23.33 2.62 5.27
N ASN A 96 -23.23 3.84 4.72
CA ASN A 96 -23.93 5.06 5.13
C ASN A 96 -23.64 5.56 6.56
N LYS A 97 -22.68 4.96 7.26
CA LYS A 97 -22.33 5.36 8.64
C LYS A 97 -20.86 5.79 8.79
N GLY A 98 -20.02 5.57 7.75
CA GLY A 98 -18.60 5.85 7.83
C GLY A 98 -17.81 4.76 8.57
N ARG A 99 -16.69 5.14 9.19
CA ARG A 99 -15.83 4.22 9.92
C ARG A 99 -16.28 4.09 11.37
N HIS A 100 -16.39 2.87 11.85
CA HIS A 100 -16.83 2.56 13.22
C HIS A 100 -16.03 1.41 13.81
N ASP A 101 -15.84 1.45 15.13
CA ASP A 101 -15.24 0.36 15.91
C ASP A 101 -16.26 -0.74 16.19
N ILE A 102 -16.57 -1.55 15.17
CA ILE A 102 -17.51 -2.67 15.30
C ILE A 102 -16.91 -3.89 15.99
N TYR A 103 -15.57 -3.93 16.13
CA TYR A 103 -14.82 -5.05 16.72
C TYR A 103 -14.24 -4.74 18.10
N GLY A 104 -14.45 -3.54 18.63
CA GLY A 104 -13.92 -3.10 19.92
C GLY A 104 -12.38 -3.02 19.97
N LYS A 105 -11.74 -2.75 18.83
CA LYS A 105 -10.28 -2.76 18.71
C LYS A 105 -9.62 -1.38 18.84
N TRP A 106 -10.40 -0.32 18.69
CA TRP A 106 -9.90 1.05 18.64
C TRP A 106 -9.02 1.41 19.85
N ALA A 107 -9.55 1.20 21.07
CA ALA A 107 -8.85 1.61 22.28
C ALA A 107 -7.45 0.94 22.45
N ALA A 108 -7.35 -0.34 22.07
CA ALA A 108 -6.07 -1.05 22.15
C ALA A 108 -5.07 -0.57 21.09
N ILE A 109 -5.56 -0.32 19.88
CA ILE A 109 -4.75 0.19 18.76
C ILE A 109 -4.30 1.62 19.05
N GLU A 110 -5.20 2.48 19.55
CA GLU A 110 -4.87 3.84 19.96
C GLU A 110 -3.76 3.84 21.04
N ALA A 111 -3.93 3.04 22.10
CA ALA A 111 -2.93 2.94 23.17
C ALA A 111 -1.56 2.48 22.65
N HIS A 112 -1.54 1.47 21.76
CA HIS A 112 -0.31 1.02 21.11
C HIS A 112 0.38 2.14 20.34
N TRP A 113 -0.35 2.88 19.50
CA TRP A 113 0.24 3.94 18.68
C TRP A 113 0.65 5.16 19.51
N VAL A 114 -0.06 5.49 20.58
CA VAL A 114 0.38 6.51 21.55
C VAL A 114 1.74 6.12 22.12
N GLU A 115 1.89 4.88 22.58
CA GLU A 115 3.14 4.37 23.14
C GLU A 115 4.28 4.40 22.11
N VAL A 116 4.03 3.94 20.87
CA VAL A 116 5.00 3.99 19.76
C VAL A 116 5.42 5.43 19.46
N MET A 117 4.48 6.38 19.44
CA MET A 117 4.79 7.78 19.20
C MET A 117 5.60 8.43 20.32
N GLU A 118 5.34 8.06 21.58
CA GLU A 118 6.08 8.57 22.73
C GLU A 118 7.48 7.99 22.80
N LYS A 119 7.61 6.67 22.69
CA LYS A 119 8.89 5.96 22.79
C LYS A 119 9.72 6.00 21.51
N GLN A 120 9.09 6.27 20.36
CA GLN A 120 9.70 6.21 19.01
C GLN A 120 10.33 4.84 18.73
N SER A 121 9.70 3.79 19.23
CA SER A 121 10.13 2.39 19.13
C SER A 121 8.99 1.43 19.52
N GLY A 122 9.23 0.14 19.38
CA GLY A 122 8.31 -0.91 19.89
C GLY A 122 7.39 -1.50 18.84
N ASP A 123 7.45 -1.03 17.60
CA ASP A 123 6.75 -1.60 16.45
C ASP A 123 7.75 -1.98 15.35
N ASN A 124 7.49 -3.07 14.64
CA ASN A 124 8.37 -3.56 13.57
C ASN A 124 8.39 -2.66 12.34
N THR A 125 7.48 -1.69 12.26
CA THR A 125 7.44 -0.69 11.19
C THR A 125 8.28 0.55 11.51
N CYS A 126 8.81 0.68 12.73
CA CYS A 126 9.57 1.85 13.15
C CYS A 126 10.90 1.98 12.38
N GLN A 127 11.16 3.17 11.87
CA GLN A 127 12.35 3.53 11.11
C GLN A 127 12.88 4.89 11.55
N TRP A 128 14.20 5.06 11.48
CA TRP A 128 14.86 6.37 11.53
C TRP A 128 15.41 6.67 10.14
N ILE A 129 15.05 7.81 9.59
CA ILE A 129 15.29 8.15 8.18
C ILE A 129 16.10 9.43 8.10
N ASP A 130 17.18 9.37 7.31
CA ASP A 130 17.95 10.56 6.93
C ASP A 130 17.13 11.40 5.93
N PRO A 131 16.82 12.66 6.25
CA PRO A 131 16.04 13.55 5.38
C PRO A 131 16.76 13.90 4.07
N THR A 132 18.04 13.60 3.93
CA THR A 132 18.76 13.75 2.67
C THR A 132 18.50 12.64 1.68
N GLU A 133 18.12 11.47 2.16
CA GLU A 133 17.80 10.29 1.34
C GLU A 133 16.30 10.23 1.03
N HIS A 134 15.47 10.30 2.07
CA HIS A 134 14.01 10.19 1.95
C HIS A 134 13.27 11.16 2.86
N LEU A 135 12.05 11.52 2.46
CA LEU A 135 11.16 12.40 3.23
C LEU A 135 9.78 11.76 3.45
N SER A 136 9.69 10.45 3.33
CA SER A 136 8.50 9.65 3.56
C SER A 136 8.87 8.31 4.22
N TYR A 137 7.87 7.63 4.80
CA TYR A 137 8.04 6.27 5.27
C TYR A 137 8.46 5.36 4.11
N GLN A 138 9.47 4.52 4.33
CA GLN A 138 9.94 3.56 3.33
C GLN A 138 9.33 2.19 3.60
N MET A 139 8.43 1.77 2.71
CA MET A 139 7.86 0.42 2.79
C MET A 139 8.99 -0.61 2.63
N PRO A 140 9.10 -1.60 3.54
CA PRO A 140 10.04 -2.69 3.37
C PRO A 140 9.82 -3.34 2.01
N GLN A 141 10.89 -3.46 1.23
CA GLN A 141 10.82 -4.24 0.00
C GLN A 141 10.59 -5.69 0.40
N LYS A 142 9.46 -6.24 0.01
CA LYS A 142 9.28 -7.69 0.11
C LYS A 142 10.35 -8.33 -0.78
N PRO A 143 11.12 -9.29 -0.26
CA PRO A 143 12.04 -10.03 -1.11
C PRO A 143 11.22 -10.59 -2.28
N PHE A 144 11.79 -10.48 -3.48
CA PHE A 144 11.17 -11.07 -4.66
C PHE A 144 11.29 -12.59 -4.53
N GLU A 145 10.22 -13.23 -4.10
CA GLU A 145 10.15 -14.69 -4.01
C GLU A 145 9.59 -15.21 -5.34
N ILE A 146 10.38 -16.04 -6.01
CA ILE A 146 9.93 -16.78 -7.18
C ILE A 146 9.47 -18.14 -6.67
N PHE A 147 8.19 -18.41 -6.79
CA PHE A 147 7.63 -19.73 -6.50
C PHE A 147 7.76 -20.64 -7.73
N GLU A 148 7.86 -21.94 -7.51
CA GLU A 148 7.91 -22.93 -8.61
C GLU A 148 6.70 -22.80 -9.56
N GLU A 149 5.55 -22.41 -9.02
CA GLU A 149 4.33 -22.14 -9.77
C GLU A 149 4.47 -20.99 -10.76
N ASP A 150 5.17 -19.92 -10.39
CA ASP A 150 5.44 -18.78 -11.28
C ASP A 150 6.30 -19.20 -12.47
N PHE A 151 7.29 -20.06 -12.20
CA PHE A 151 8.13 -20.62 -13.24
C PHE A 151 7.34 -21.55 -14.17
N ARG A 152 6.52 -22.44 -13.62
CA ARG A 152 5.64 -23.34 -14.38
C ARG A 152 4.66 -22.57 -15.24
N LYS A 153 4.02 -21.54 -14.68
CA LYS A 153 3.10 -20.67 -15.40
C LYS A 153 3.80 -19.99 -16.57
N THR A 154 4.95 -19.37 -16.32
CA THR A 154 5.74 -18.69 -17.36
C THR A 154 6.16 -19.67 -18.47
N ALA A 155 6.58 -20.87 -18.13
CA ALA A 155 6.95 -21.92 -19.10
C ALA A 155 5.75 -22.36 -19.95
N ILE A 156 4.59 -22.54 -19.33
CA ILE A 156 3.34 -22.89 -20.02
C ILE A 156 2.91 -21.75 -20.96
N ASP A 157 2.91 -20.52 -20.49
CA ASP A 157 2.55 -19.35 -21.30
C ASP A 157 3.49 -19.18 -22.51
N TYR A 158 4.80 -19.44 -22.31
CA TYR A 158 5.77 -19.42 -23.38
C TYR A 158 5.52 -20.54 -24.44
N LEU A 159 5.24 -21.76 -23.98
CA LEU A 159 4.90 -22.88 -24.87
C LEU A 159 3.62 -22.62 -25.65
N MET A 160 2.62 -22.06 -25.01
CA MET A 160 1.37 -21.64 -25.66
C MET A 160 1.63 -20.59 -26.73
N PHE A 161 2.44 -19.57 -26.40
CA PHE A 161 2.84 -18.54 -27.36
C PHE A 161 3.55 -19.15 -28.57
N GLN A 162 4.51 -20.08 -28.36
CA GLN A 162 5.18 -20.76 -29.46
C GLN A 162 4.24 -21.58 -30.36
N LYS A 163 3.13 -22.07 -29.80
CA LYS A 163 2.13 -22.84 -30.53
C LYS A 163 1.01 -21.97 -31.11
N GLY A 164 1.08 -20.65 -30.95
CA GLY A 164 0.04 -19.72 -31.40
C GLY A 164 -1.28 -19.88 -30.64
N ILE A 165 -1.24 -20.38 -29.41
CA ILE A 165 -2.42 -20.58 -28.56
C ILE A 165 -2.59 -19.33 -27.69
N ASP A 166 -3.76 -18.70 -27.75
CA ASP A 166 -4.13 -17.63 -26.82
C ASP A 166 -4.39 -18.22 -25.43
N ALA A 167 -3.49 -17.93 -24.49
CA ALA A 167 -3.54 -18.46 -23.12
C ALA A 167 -4.82 -18.08 -22.37
N LYS A 168 -5.34 -16.87 -22.61
CA LYS A 168 -6.60 -16.41 -21.99
C LYS A 168 -7.80 -17.18 -22.52
N LEU A 169 -7.91 -17.26 -23.83
CA LEU A 169 -8.99 -17.98 -24.49
C LEU A 169 -8.96 -19.48 -24.16
N PHE A 170 -7.74 -20.07 -24.07
CA PHE A 170 -7.56 -21.44 -23.64
C PHE A 170 -8.02 -21.65 -22.20
N GLY A 171 -7.63 -20.76 -21.29
CA GLY A 171 -8.06 -20.80 -19.89
C GLY A 171 -9.58 -20.70 -19.74
N GLU A 172 -10.22 -19.79 -20.45
CA GLU A 172 -11.67 -19.62 -20.44
C GLU A 172 -12.39 -20.88 -20.97
N LYS A 173 -11.91 -21.46 -22.08
CA LYS A 173 -12.45 -22.70 -22.63
C LYS A 173 -12.22 -23.88 -21.69
N LEU A 174 -11.05 -24.00 -21.08
CA LEU A 174 -10.75 -25.07 -20.12
C LEU A 174 -11.68 -24.99 -18.90
N MET A 175 -11.86 -23.81 -18.33
CA MET A 175 -12.77 -23.59 -17.21
C MET A 175 -14.20 -23.92 -17.57
N THR A 176 -14.70 -23.44 -18.72
CA THR A 176 -16.05 -23.73 -19.19
C THR A 176 -16.24 -25.22 -19.40
N THR A 177 -15.28 -25.90 -20.04
CA THR A 177 -15.35 -27.34 -20.27
C THR A 177 -15.28 -28.12 -18.96
N ALA A 178 -14.41 -27.72 -18.03
CA ALA A 178 -14.30 -28.34 -16.70
C ALA A 178 -15.60 -28.20 -15.88
N MET A 179 -16.28 -27.07 -15.97
CA MET A 179 -17.53 -26.82 -15.24
C MET A 179 -18.73 -27.55 -15.81
N TYR A 180 -18.81 -27.71 -17.13
CA TYR A 180 -20.04 -28.15 -17.80
C TYR A 180 -19.95 -29.53 -18.47
N SER A 181 -18.73 -30.07 -18.73
CA SER A 181 -18.57 -31.30 -19.51
C SER A 181 -17.48 -32.24 -19.02
N SER A 182 -16.92 -32.06 -17.82
CA SER A 182 -15.82 -32.87 -17.35
C SER A 182 -16.24 -33.91 -16.31
N ARG A 183 -15.65 -35.10 -16.42
CA ARG A 183 -15.52 -36.02 -15.29
C ARG A 183 -14.13 -35.84 -14.70
N VAL A 184 -14.08 -35.41 -13.45
CA VAL A 184 -12.84 -35.27 -12.70
C VAL A 184 -12.64 -36.53 -11.89
N GLY A 185 -11.57 -37.27 -12.14
CA GLY A 185 -11.13 -38.40 -11.32
C GLY A 185 -9.85 -38.00 -10.57
N VAL A 186 -9.79 -38.33 -9.27
CA VAL A 186 -8.57 -38.19 -8.46
C VAL A 186 -8.14 -39.55 -8.05
N GLN A 187 -6.93 -39.95 -8.45
CA GLN A 187 -6.33 -41.24 -8.06
C GLN A 187 -4.84 -41.04 -7.84
N ASN A 188 -4.36 -41.42 -6.64
CA ASN A 188 -2.94 -41.35 -6.26
C ASN A 188 -2.26 -40.01 -6.59
N ASP A 189 -2.78 -38.89 -6.05
CA ASP A 189 -2.29 -37.51 -6.29
C ASP A 189 -2.30 -37.07 -7.76
N THR A 190 -2.92 -37.82 -8.63
CA THR A 190 -3.10 -37.46 -10.04
C THR A 190 -4.53 -37.05 -10.30
N VAL A 191 -4.72 -35.80 -10.77
CA VAL A 191 -6.01 -35.31 -11.22
C VAL A 191 -6.14 -35.57 -12.71
N THR A 192 -7.10 -36.39 -13.08
CA THR A 192 -7.43 -36.69 -14.49
C THR A 192 -8.70 -35.93 -14.85
N VAL A 193 -8.62 -35.04 -15.82
CA VAL A 193 -9.78 -34.34 -16.38
C VAL A 193 -10.07 -34.95 -17.76
N VAL A 194 -11.18 -35.66 -17.88
CA VAL A 194 -11.65 -36.19 -19.16
C VAL A 194 -12.62 -35.22 -19.77
N MET A 195 -12.24 -34.59 -20.87
CA MET A 195 -13.11 -33.71 -21.64
C MET A 195 -13.90 -34.53 -22.67
N GLN A 196 -15.21 -34.47 -22.63
CA GLN A 196 -16.02 -34.99 -23.70
C GLN A 196 -16.02 -33.99 -24.86
N LYS A 197 -15.63 -34.43 -26.03
CA LYS A 197 -15.83 -33.68 -27.27
C LYS A 197 -17.33 -33.53 -27.46
N GLY A 198 -17.84 -32.30 -27.50
CA GLY A 198 -19.24 -32.05 -27.88
C GLY A 198 -19.49 -32.69 -29.22
N GLY A 199 -20.46 -33.58 -29.29
CA GLY A 199 -20.86 -34.15 -30.56
C GLY A 199 -21.43 -33.05 -31.45
N ASP A 200 -20.86 -32.87 -32.62
CA ASP A 200 -21.57 -32.19 -33.72
C ASP A 200 -22.83 -33.00 -33.96
N SER A 201 -23.97 -32.47 -33.64
CA SER A 201 -25.22 -32.97 -34.18
C SER A 201 -25.28 -32.49 -35.62
N ASP A 202 -24.82 -33.32 -36.54
CA ASP A 202 -25.24 -33.25 -37.94
C ASP A 202 -26.73 -33.59 -37.95
N ASP A 203 -27.57 -32.58 -37.94
CA ASP A 203 -28.95 -32.72 -38.38
C ASP A 203 -28.93 -32.48 -39.90
N GLU A 204 -28.79 -33.60 -40.61
CA GLU A 204 -29.36 -33.73 -41.94
C GLU A 204 -30.87 -33.94 -41.78
N ASP A 205 -31.69 -32.96 -42.26
CA ASP A 205 -32.82 -33.19 -43.18
C ASP A 205 -33.42 -31.81 -43.58
#